data_9bbcf6d4e21c0980ea920c9db6af1d61
#
_entry.id   9bbcf6d4e21c0980ea920c9db6af1d61
#
_cell.length_a   1.000
_cell.length_b   1.000
_cell.length_c   1.000
_cell.angle_alpha   90.00
_cell.angle_beta   90.00
_cell.angle_gamma   90.00
#
_symmetry.space_group_name_H-M   'P 1'
#
loop_
_entity.id
_entity.type
_entity.pdbx_description
1 polymer ?
#
loop_
_entity_poly.entity_id
_entity_poly.type
_entity_poly.pdbx_seq_one_letter_code
_entity_poly.pdbx_strand_id
1 'polypeptide(L)'
;MKNNVLICYLLFSTSFIHPPQKMQEIVSTSSATENLFIITTDGLRWQEIFSGADSLLINDENFTPDTAMLKAMYWASDASDRRKKLMPFLWNVMARKGQLFGNRDINNKVNVSNVYSLSYPGYNELFTGTTDISISGNSKKYNKNINVLEYLDSKDEFNGKIAVFSSWDVFPYILNKNRNGLMMNSGYDQIQCDTRNATFNMINSVQEKSIVNKTATRYDMLTYTTAKEYIKNHKPRIVVIGFGETDDFAHQKDTISICSKLTRLTK
;
A
#
# COMPACT_ATOMS: atom_id res chain seq x y z
N MET A 1 -73.21 32.34 50.27
CA MET A 1 -72.16 33.25 49.83
C MET A 1 -70.82 32.73 50.35
N LYS A 2 -70.03 32.05 49.57
CA LYS A 2 -68.73 31.49 49.96
C LYS A 2 -67.63 32.29 49.27
N ASN A 3 -66.84 32.99 50.12
CA ASN A 3 -65.66 33.75 49.62
C ASN A 3 -64.55 32.76 49.38
N ASN A 4 -64.07 32.71 48.13
CA ASN A 4 -62.82 32.06 47.77
C ASN A 4 -61.67 33.06 47.83
N VAL A 5 -60.72 32.81 48.77
CA VAL A 5 -59.45 33.54 48.85
C VAL A 5 -58.41 32.84 47.98
N LEU A 6 -57.95 33.54 46.95
CA LEU A 6 -56.88 33.06 46.06
C LEU A 6 -55.50 33.43 46.67
N ILE A 7 -54.76 32.43 47.14
CA ILE A 7 -53.38 32.63 47.59
C ILE A 7 -52.44 32.42 46.46
N CYS A 8 -51.78 33.53 45.97
CA CYS A 8 -50.69 33.47 45.01
C CYS A 8 -49.38 33.15 45.70
N TYR A 9 -48.80 31.97 45.42
CA TYR A 9 -47.43 31.65 45.80
C TYR A 9 -46.48 32.21 44.76
N LEU A 10 -45.66 33.20 45.13
CA LEU A 10 -44.49 33.66 44.36
C LEU A 10 -43.34 32.71 44.64
N LEU A 11 -43.00 31.87 43.63
CA LEU A 11 -41.80 31.08 43.65
C LEU A 11 -40.63 31.96 43.19
N PHE A 12 -39.76 32.35 44.11
CA PHE A 12 -38.44 32.92 43.79
C PHE A 12 -37.53 31.80 43.31
N SER A 13 -37.28 31.72 42.00
CA SER A 13 -36.23 30.89 41.45
C SER A 13 -34.88 31.63 41.58
N THR A 14 -34.05 31.20 42.52
CA THR A 14 -32.66 31.61 42.60
C THR A 14 -31.89 30.95 41.49
N SER A 15 -31.65 31.67 40.40
CA SER A 15 -30.71 31.23 39.34
C SER A 15 -29.31 31.21 39.88
N PHE A 16 -28.76 30.06 40.17
CA PHE A 16 -27.32 29.93 40.40
C PHE A 16 -26.58 30.16 39.05
N ILE A 17 -25.96 31.33 38.93
CA ILE A 17 -25.01 31.64 37.86
C ILE A 17 -23.78 30.79 38.14
N HIS A 18 -23.65 29.67 37.46
CA HIS A 18 -22.39 28.94 37.44
C HIS A 18 -21.39 29.77 36.61
N PRO A 19 -20.15 30.00 37.11
CA PRO A 19 -19.12 30.63 36.30
C PRO A 19 -18.83 29.75 35.10
N PRO A 20 -18.53 30.30 33.93
CA PRO A 20 -18.23 29.49 32.75
C PRO A 20 -17.04 28.61 33.08
N GLN A 21 -17.25 27.29 33.05
CA GLN A 21 -16.15 26.33 33.05
C GLN A 21 -15.26 26.65 31.85
N LYS A 22 -14.03 27.08 32.12
CA LYS A 22 -12.98 27.12 31.10
C LYS A 22 -12.94 25.71 30.46
N MET A 23 -13.41 25.61 29.23
CA MET A 23 -13.11 24.46 28.40
C MET A 23 -11.57 24.36 28.36
N GLN A 24 -11.02 23.39 29.07
CA GLN A 24 -9.66 22.96 28.81
C GLN A 24 -9.66 22.50 27.36
N GLU A 25 -9.02 23.27 26.49
CA GLU A 25 -8.58 22.75 25.20
C GLU A 25 -7.78 21.48 25.51
N ILE A 26 -8.37 20.35 25.18
CA ILE A 26 -7.64 19.09 25.06
C ILE A 26 -6.75 19.33 23.85
N VAL A 27 -5.55 19.87 24.10
CA VAL A 27 -4.47 19.83 23.12
C VAL A 27 -4.17 18.35 22.94
N SER A 28 -4.86 17.74 22.00
CA SER A 28 -4.49 16.43 21.46
C SER A 28 -3.08 16.61 20.91
N THR A 29 -2.08 16.22 21.67
CA THR A 29 -0.73 15.98 21.15
C THR A 29 -0.80 14.69 20.32
N SER A 30 -1.57 14.71 19.22
CA SER A 30 -1.37 13.73 18.18
C SER A 30 0.02 13.98 17.64
N SER A 31 0.94 13.06 17.89
CA SER A 31 2.25 13.11 17.25
C SER A 31 2.00 13.19 15.75
N ALA A 32 2.41 14.28 15.12
CA ALA A 32 2.26 14.43 13.68
C ALA A 32 2.98 13.28 12.99
N THR A 33 2.34 12.70 11.97
CA THR A 33 2.96 11.65 11.17
C THR A 33 4.22 12.19 10.52
N GLU A 34 5.38 11.66 10.86
CA GLU A 34 6.65 12.12 10.33
C GLU A 34 7.00 11.48 8.99
N ASN A 35 6.65 10.21 8.81
CA ASN A 35 7.01 9.43 7.63
C ASN A 35 5.80 8.66 7.11
N LEU A 36 5.66 8.60 5.79
CA LEU A 36 4.62 7.83 5.09
C LEU A 36 5.27 6.78 4.18
N PHE A 37 4.86 5.53 4.34
CA PHE A 37 5.24 4.44 3.44
C PHE A 37 4.01 3.96 2.69
N ILE A 38 4.05 4.01 1.37
CA ILE A 38 3.03 3.47 0.47
C ILE A 38 3.64 2.22 -0.16
N ILE A 39 3.12 1.05 0.21
CA ILE A 39 3.59 -0.22 -0.32
C ILE A 39 2.47 -0.84 -1.14
N THR A 40 2.74 -1.12 -2.40
CA THR A 40 1.81 -1.79 -3.30
C THR A 40 2.35 -3.15 -3.72
N THR A 41 1.46 -4.12 -3.87
CA THR A 41 1.77 -5.45 -4.37
C THR A 41 0.84 -5.72 -5.54
N ASP A 42 1.39 -5.70 -6.76
CA ASP A 42 0.61 -5.90 -7.99
C ASP A 42 0.12 -7.35 -8.08
N GLY A 43 -1.06 -7.56 -8.66
CA GLY A 43 -1.66 -8.87 -8.82
C GLY A 43 -2.18 -9.53 -7.53
N LEU A 44 -2.04 -8.91 -6.35
CA LEU A 44 -2.55 -9.46 -5.10
C LEU A 44 -4.06 -9.27 -4.99
N ARG A 45 -4.80 -10.38 -4.91
CA ARG A 45 -6.25 -10.36 -4.83
C ARG A 45 -6.73 -10.25 -3.37
N TRP A 46 -7.92 -9.70 -3.18
CA TRP A 46 -8.55 -9.62 -1.86
C TRP A 46 -8.80 -11.00 -1.22
N GLN A 47 -8.99 -12.05 -2.04
CA GLN A 47 -9.20 -13.41 -1.57
C GLN A 47 -7.98 -13.92 -0.78
N GLU A 48 -6.77 -13.75 -1.30
CA GLU A 48 -5.55 -14.15 -0.60
C GLU A 48 -5.41 -13.39 0.72
N ILE A 49 -5.76 -12.10 0.72
CA ILE A 49 -5.67 -11.28 1.94
C ILE A 49 -6.64 -11.79 3.00
N PHE A 50 -7.92 -11.94 2.69
CA PHE A 50 -8.95 -12.18 3.70
C PHE A 50 -9.30 -13.65 3.91
N SER A 51 -9.09 -14.51 2.91
CA SER A 51 -9.43 -15.94 2.98
C SER A 51 -8.20 -16.86 2.98
N GLY A 52 -7.00 -16.32 2.69
CA GLY A 52 -5.76 -17.11 2.59
C GLY A 52 -5.65 -17.85 1.28
N ALA A 53 -4.92 -18.96 1.26
CA ALA A 53 -4.71 -19.75 0.05
C ALA A 53 -6.05 -20.23 -0.56
N ASP A 54 -6.23 -19.96 -1.85
CA ASP A 54 -7.48 -20.23 -2.56
C ASP A 54 -7.63 -21.73 -2.86
N SER A 55 -8.75 -22.33 -2.44
CA SER A 55 -9.01 -23.76 -2.61
C SER A 55 -9.13 -24.19 -4.07
N LEU A 56 -9.63 -23.32 -4.94
CA LEU A 56 -9.76 -23.64 -6.36
C LEU A 56 -8.37 -23.71 -7.01
N LEU A 57 -7.51 -22.71 -6.76
CA LEU A 57 -6.17 -22.68 -7.32
C LEU A 57 -5.27 -23.79 -6.76
N ILE A 58 -5.37 -24.08 -5.45
CA ILE A 58 -4.56 -25.14 -4.83
C ILE A 58 -4.89 -26.53 -5.41
N ASN A 59 -6.14 -26.77 -5.79
CA ASN A 59 -6.57 -28.08 -6.29
C ASN A 59 -6.50 -28.21 -7.82
N ASP A 60 -6.14 -27.16 -8.53
CA ASP A 60 -6.03 -27.19 -9.99
C ASP A 60 -4.56 -27.37 -10.40
N GLU A 61 -4.25 -28.51 -11.02
CA GLU A 61 -2.90 -28.87 -11.48
C GLU A 61 -2.32 -27.88 -12.51
N ASN A 62 -3.18 -27.16 -13.24
CA ASN A 62 -2.74 -26.12 -14.17
C ASN A 62 -2.14 -24.89 -13.46
N PHE A 63 -2.48 -24.68 -12.18
CA PHE A 63 -2.00 -23.57 -11.34
C PHE A 63 -1.09 -24.06 -10.22
N THR A 64 -1.17 -25.32 -9.83
CA THR A 64 -0.45 -25.86 -8.67
C THR A 64 0.06 -27.26 -8.96
N PRO A 65 1.23 -27.42 -9.60
CA PRO A 65 1.81 -28.73 -9.91
C PRO A 65 2.04 -29.61 -8.68
N ASP A 66 2.34 -29.04 -7.50
CA ASP A 66 2.50 -29.77 -6.24
C ASP A 66 1.46 -29.32 -5.22
N THR A 67 0.24 -29.81 -5.41
CA THR A 67 -0.89 -29.57 -4.49
C THR A 67 -0.62 -30.05 -3.07
N ALA A 68 0.06 -31.20 -2.91
CA ALA A 68 0.32 -31.77 -1.58
C ALA A 68 1.23 -30.85 -0.75
N MET A 69 2.33 -30.38 -1.34
CA MET A 69 3.24 -29.44 -0.70
C MET A 69 2.54 -28.13 -0.34
N LEU A 70 1.78 -27.56 -1.29
CA LEU A 70 1.12 -26.27 -1.06
C LEU A 70 0.07 -26.34 0.05
N LYS A 71 -0.69 -27.47 0.09
CA LYS A 71 -1.64 -27.73 1.19
C LYS A 71 -0.93 -27.87 2.54
N ALA A 72 0.15 -28.62 2.60
CA ALA A 72 0.91 -28.77 3.85
C ALA A 72 1.40 -27.43 4.40
N MET A 73 1.83 -26.53 3.51
CA MET A 73 2.38 -25.23 3.90
C MET A 73 1.30 -24.18 4.26
N TYR A 74 0.26 -24.06 3.44
CA TYR A 74 -0.63 -22.89 3.48
C TYR A 74 -2.10 -23.22 3.72
N TRP A 75 -2.53 -24.47 3.63
CA TRP A 75 -3.93 -24.82 3.80
C TRP A 75 -4.31 -24.97 5.28
N ALA A 76 -5.52 -24.54 5.58
CA ALA A 76 -6.30 -24.88 6.77
C ALA A 76 -7.78 -24.81 6.40
N SER A 77 -8.66 -25.56 7.09
CA SER A 77 -10.10 -25.53 6.87
C SER A 77 -10.72 -24.17 7.19
N ASP A 78 -10.25 -23.56 8.27
CA ASP A 78 -10.68 -22.22 8.69
C ASP A 78 -9.93 -21.14 7.92
N ALA A 79 -10.66 -20.12 7.41
CA ALA A 79 -10.11 -19.03 6.64
C ALA A 79 -9.16 -18.13 7.47
N SER A 80 -9.44 -17.95 8.79
CA SER A 80 -8.58 -17.18 9.68
C SER A 80 -7.22 -17.83 9.85
N ASP A 81 -7.17 -19.15 9.91
CA ASP A 81 -5.90 -19.86 10.04
C ASP A 81 -5.16 -19.92 8.70
N ARG A 82 -5.88 -20.12 7.58
CA ARG A 82 -5.31 -20.07 6.23
C ARG A 82 -4.59 -18.75 5.94
N ARG A 83 -5.27 -17.62 6.18
CA ARG A 83 -4.69 -16.30 5.93
C ARG A 83 -3.50 -15.97 6.83
N LYS A 84 -3.50 -16.45 8.08
CA LYS A 84 -2.35 -16.32 8.98
C LYS A 84 -1.15 -17.16 8.53
N LYS A 85 -1.39 -18.36 7.99
CA LYS A 85 -0.33 -19.18 7.39
C LYS A 85 0.27 -18.49 6.16
N LEU A 86 -0.56 -17.92 5.31
CA LEU A 86 -0.12 -17.26 4.08
C LEU A 86 0.58 -15.93 4.35
N MET A 87 0.01 -15.08 5.22
CA MET A 87 0.50 -13.74 5.50
C MET A 87 0.61 -13.49 7.02
N PRO A 88 1.60 -14.14 7.69
CA PRO A 88 1.69 -14.12 9.14
C PRO A 88 1.91 -12.72 9.73
N PHE A 89 2.74 -11.89 9.14
CA PHE A 89 2.97 -10.52 9.64
C PHE A 89 1.73 -9.64 9.45
N LEU A 90 1.08 -9.72 8.30
CA LEU A 90 -0.14 -8.95 8.04
C LEU A 90 -1.20 -9.23 9.12
N TRP A 91 -1.45 -10.50 9.43
CA TRP A 91 -2.53 -10.88 10.34
C TRP A 91 -2.15 -10.86 11.81
N ASN A 92 -0.90 -11.15 12.17
CA ASN A 92 -0.47 -11.18 13.56
C ASN A 92 0.01 -9.81 14.06
N VAL A 93 0.43 -8.91 13.18
CA VAL A 93 0.98 -7.60 13.54
C VAL A 93 0.16 -6.46 12.97
N MET A 94 0.07 -6.33 11.64
CA MET A 94 -0.54 -5.16 11.00
C MET A 94 -2.05 -5.07 11.28
N ALA A 95 -2.78 -6.18 11.16
CA ALA A 95 -4.22 -6.23 11.42
C ALA A 95 -4.60 -5.89 12.87
N ARG A 96 -3.67 -6.07 13.82
CA ARG A 96 -3.88 -5.76 15.23
C ARG A 96 -3.56 -4.30 15.58
N LYS A 97 -2.71 -3.65 14.81
CA LYS A 97 -2.21 -2.30 15.07
C LYS A 97 -2.79 -1.24 14.13
N GLY A 98 -3.33 -1.68 13.00
CA GLY A 98 -3.88 -0.83 11.96
C GLY A 98 -5.32 -1.18 11.61
N GLN A 99 -5.75 -0.74 10.45
CA GLN A 99 -7.07 -0.98 9.88
C GLN A 99 -6.94 -1.74 8.57
N LEU A 100 -7.89 -2.64 8.29
CA LEU A 100 -7.98 -3.39 7.05
C LEU A 100 -9.28 -3.05 6.32
N PHE A 101 -9.16 -2.73 5.04
CA PHE A 101 -10.29 -2.45 4.16
C PHE A 101 -10.27 -3.40 2.96
N GLY A 102 -11.43 -3.63 2.34
CA GLY A 102 -11.55 -4.46 1.15
C GLY A 102 -12.04 -5.88 1.37
N ASN A 103 -12.44 -6.25 2.59
CA ASN A 103 -13.06 -7.54 2.84
C ASN A 103 -14.49 -7.58 2.28
N ARG A 104 -14.64 -8.24 1.12
CA ARG A 104 -15.92 -8.34 0.42
C ARG A 104 -16.93 -9.24 1.12
N ASP A 105 -16.47 -10.20 1.95
CA ASP A 105 -17.35 -11.11 2.69
C ASP A 105 -18.22 -10.37 3.71
N ILE A 106 -17.76 -9.22 4.20
CA ILE A 106 -18.49 -8.34 5.11
C ILE A 106 -18.95 -7.03 4.45
N ASN A 107 -19.05 -7.03 3.12
CA ASN A 107 -19.45 -5.86 2.31
C ASN A 107 -18.57 -4.60 2.48
N ASN A 108 -17.36 -4.75 2.98
CA ASN A 108 -16.35 -3.69 3.04
C ASN A 108 -15.55 -3.70 1.73
N LYS A 109 -15.98 -2.88 0.77
CA LYS A 109 -15.44 -2.90 -0.59
C LYS A 109 -14.45 -1.76 -0.79
N VAL A 110 -13.29 -2.09 -1.35
CA VAL A 110 -12.36 -1.13 -1.95
C VAL A 110 -12.25 -1.49 -3.43
N ASN A 111 -12.64 -0.58 -4.29
CA ASN A 111 -12.68 -0.79 -5.73
C ASN A 111 -11.98 0.37 -6.44
N VAL A 112 -11.44 0.10 -7.61
CA VAL A 112 -11.13 1.14 -8.60
C VAL A 112 -12.42 1.61 -9.26
N SER A 113 -12.44 2.85 -9.72
CA SER A 113 -13.60 3.44 -10.44
C SER A 113 -13.40 3.41 -11.95
N ASN A 114 -12.15 3.19 -12.43
CA ASN A 114 -11.90 3.04 -13.87
C ASN A 114 -12.48 1.72 -14.40
N VAL A 115 -12.76 1.68 -15.69
CA VAL A 115 -13.37 0.52 -16.37
C VAL A 115 -12.34 -0.53 -16.81
N TYR A 116 -11.06 -0.29 -16.59
CA TYR A 116 -9.99 -1.15 -17.06
C TYR A 116 -9.50 -2.08 -15.95
N SER A 117 -9.31 -3.35 -16.28
CA SER A 117 -8.69 -4.33 -15.36
C SER A 117 -7.18 -4.39 -15.62
N LEU A 118 -6.50 -3.23 -15.49
CA LEU A 118 -5.08 -3.07 -15.82
C LEU A 118 -4.38 -2.24 -14.75
N SER A 119 -3.09 -2.50 -14.56
CA SER A 119 -2.30 -1.91 -13.47
C SER A 119 -2.09 -0.40 -13.65
N TYR A 120 -1.70 0.07 -14.83
CA TYR A 120 -1.44 1.50 -15.04
C TYR A 120 -2.67 2.38 -14.76
N PRO A 121 -3.88 2.10 -15.30
CA PRO A 121 -5.09 2.84 -14.93
C PRO A 121 -5.39 2.82 -13.44
N GLY A 122 -5.15 1.68 -12.76
CA GLY A 122 -5.31 1.55 -11.31
C GLY A 122 -4.31 2.41 -10.53
N TYR A 123 -3.05 2.41 -10.91
CA TYR A 123 -2.02 3.27 -10.30
C TYR A 123 -2.27 4.76 -10.59
N ASN A 124 -2.77 5.11 -11.80
CA ASN A 124 -3.18 6.49 -12.06
C ASN A 124 -4.25 6.92 -11.03
N GLU A 125 -5.29 6.12 -10.87
CA GLU A 125 -6.37 6.42 -9.92
C GLU A 125 -5.85 6.51 -8.47
N LEU A 126 -4.95 5.58 -8.06
CA LEU A 126 -4.33 5.59 -6.74
C LEU A 126 -3.56 6.88 -6.44
N PHE A 127 -2.78 7.37 -7.41
CA PHE A 127 -1.90 8.52 -7.19
C PHE A 127 -2.51 9.87 -7.57
N THR A 128 -3.62 9.90 -8.32
CA THR A 128 -4.30 11.16 -8.72
C THR A 128 -5.66 11.35 -8.05
N GLY A 129 -6.25 10.27 -7.50
CA GLY A 129 -7.61 10.29 -6.95
C GLY A 129 -8.70 10.35 -8.02
N THR A 130 -8.35 10.25 -9.32
CA THR A 130 -9.32 10.35 -10.43
C THR A 130 -9.05 9.31 -11.51
N THR A 131 -10.12 8.91 -12.21
CA THR A 131 -10.02 8.06 -13.40
C THR A 131 -9.68 8.90 -14.63
N ASP A 132 -8.98 8.30 -15.59
CA ASP A 132 -8.71 8.88 -16.89
C ASP A 132 -8.91 7.83 -17.97
N ILE A 133 -9.96 8.00 -18.79
CA ILE A 133 -10.31 7.05 -19.84
C ILE A 133 -9.26 6.97 -20.97
N SER A 134 -8.42 7.99 -21.09
CA SER A 134 -7.31 7.98 -22.06
C SER A 134 -6.15 7.05 -21.68
N ILE A 135 -6.11 6.65 -20.40
CA ILE A 135 -5.13 5.68 -19.88
C ILE A 135 -5.78 4.30 -19.91
N SER A 136 -5.74 3.66 -21.07
CA SER A 136 -6.45 2.41 -21.37
C SER A 136 -5.51 1.19 -21.46
N GLY A 137 -4.27 1.28 -21.02
CA GLY A 137 -3.28 0.20 -21.13
C GLY A 137 -2.03 0.43 -20.30
N ASN A 138 -1.15 -0.58 -20.28
CA ASN A 138 0.12 -0.59 -19.55
C ASN A 138 1.32 -0.06 -20.37
N SER A 139 1.06 0.74 -21.41
CA SER A 139 2.12 1.24 -22.27
C SER A 139 2.98 2.30 -21.58
N LYS A 140 4.28 2.35 -21.93
CA LYS A 140 5.24 3.33 -21.44
C LYS A 140 5.00 4.73 -22.05
N LYS A 141 3.86 5.33 -21.73
CA LYS A 141 3.49 6.71 -22.09
C LYS A 141 3.41 7.54 -20.82
N TYR A 142 4.05 8.70 -20.81
CA TYR A 142 4.04 9.57 -19.64
C TYR A 142 2.63 10.07 -19.31
N ASN A 143 2.24 9.86 -18.05
CA ASN A 143 0.97 10.31 -17.51
C ASN A 143 0.86 11.84 -17.58
N LYS A 144 -0.21 12.36 -18.15
CA LYS A 144 -0.46 13.80 -18.22
C LYS A 144 -1.02 14.37 -16.92
N ASN A 145 -1.62 13.51 -16.11
CA ASN A 145 -2.25 13.90 -14.85
C ASN A 145 -1.20 14.18 -13.78
N ILE A 146 -1.40 15.24 -13.01
CA ILE A 146 -0.54 15.57 -11.86
C ILE A 146 -0.90 14.61 -10.72
N ASN A 147 0.09 13.96 -10.15
CA ASN A 147 -0.10 13.04 -9.05
C ASN A 147 0.23 13.68 -7.69
N VAL A 148 -0.24 13.05 -6.62
CA VAL A 148 -0.07 13.55 -5.24
C VAL A 148 1.39 13.71 -4.84
N LEU A 149 2.29 12.87 -5.36
CA LEU A 149 3.73 12.96 -5.03
C LEU A 149 4.36 14.20 -5.66
N GLU A 150 4.01 14.54 -6.92
CA GLU A 150 4.42 15.79 -7.56
C GLU A 150 3.91 17.01 -6.79
N TYR A 151 2.64 16.96 -6.37
CA TYR A 151 2.05 18.03 -5.57
C TYR A 151 2.79 18.21 -4.24
N LEU A 152 3.10 17.13 -3.54
CA LEU A 152 3.84 17.20 -2.28
C LEU A 152 5.29 17.65 -2.49
N ASP A 153 5.97 17.17 -3.53
CA ASP A 153 7.35 17.58 -3.83
C ASP A 153 7.47 19.09 -4.14
N SER A 154 6.37 19.71 -4.61
CA SER A 154 6.30 21.17 -4.80
C SER A 154 6.23 21.98 -3.50
N LYS A 155 6.10 21.33 -2.33
CA LYS A 155 6.07 21.98 -1.04
C LYS A 155 7.45 21.91 -0.39
N ASP A 156 7.93 23.01 0.16
CA ASP A 156 9.27 23.12 0.77
C ASP A 156 9.54 22.04 1.82
N GLU A 157 8.50 21.65 2.56
CA GLU A 157 8.59 20.60 3.58
C GLU A 157 8.96 19.23 3.02
N PHE A 158 8.50 18.90 1.82
CA PHE A 158 8.67 17.57 1.18
C PHE A 158 9.64 17.58 0.00
N ASN A 159 10.06 18.73 -0.47
CA ASN A 159 10.95 18.88 -1.61
C ASN A 159 12.23 18.07 -1.42
N GLY A 160 12.52 17.17 -2.37
CA GLY A 160 13.67 16.27 -2.31
C GLY A 160 13.60 15.18 -1.21
N LYS A 161 12.45 15.03 -0.53
CA LYS A 161 12.26 14.05 0.55
C LYS A 161 11.29 12.93 0.19
N ILE A 162 11.01 12.75 -1.09
CA ILE A 162 10.14 11.71 -1.62
C ILE A 162 10.98 10.75 -2.47
N ALA A 163 10.83 9.45 -2.22
CA ALA A 163 11.55 8.42 -2.97
C ALA A 163 10.60 7.31 -3.43
N VAL A 164 10.80 6.84 -4.66
CA VAL A 164 10.00 5.80 -5.30
C VAL A 164 10.88 4.65 -5.73
N PHE A 165 10.53 3.45 -5.33
CA PHE A 165 11.17 2.20 -5.73
C PHE A 165 10.12 1.27 -6.31
N SER A 166 10.35 0.73 -7.49
CA SER A 166 9.38 -0.18 -8.10
C SER A 166 10.08 -1.34 -8.79
N SER A 167 9.48 -2.52 -8.66
CA SER A 167 9.91 -3.66 -9.46
C SER A 167 9.52 -3.49 -10.92
N TRP A 168 8.36 -2.89 -11.20
CA TRP A 168 7.88 -2.68 -12.56
C TRP A 168 8.46 -1.40 -13.20
N ASP A 169 8.99 -1.53 -14.39
CA ASP A 169 9.69 -0.48 -15.12
C ASP A 169 8.77 0.58 -15.76
N VAL A 170 7.46 0.49 -15.55
CA VAL A 170 6.47 1.46 -16.01
C VAL A 170 6.20 2.59 -15.00
N PHE A 171 6.60 2.43 -13.74
CA PHE A 171 6.40 3.47 -12.71
C PHE A 171 6.92 4.87 -13.09
N PRO A 172 8.07 5.04 -13.74
CA PRO A 172 8.52 6.34 -14.22
C PRO A 172 7.54 7.04 -15.17
N TYR A 173 6.76 6.26 -15.91
CA TYR A 173 5.73 6.79 -16.83
C TYR A 173 4.43 7.11 -16.08
N ILE A 174 4.02 6.24 -15.14
CA ILE A 174 2.84 6.46 -14.28
C ILE A 174 2.99 7.77 -13.50
N LEU A 175 4.16 7.98 -12.88
CA LEU A 175 4.44 9.16 -12.05
C LEU A 175 5.07 10.32 -12.84
N ASN A 176 5.22 10.20 -14.15
CA ASN A 176 5.77 11.19 -15.07
C ASN A 176 7.14 11.74 -14.64
N LYS A 177 8.14 10.85 -14.58
CA LYS A 177 9.53 11.21 -14.21
C LYS A 177 10.12 12.39 -15.00
N ASN A 178 9.63 12.60 -16.25
CA ASN A 178 10.12 13.72 -17.07
C ASN A 178 9.66 15.09 -16.59
N ARG A 179 8.58 15.16 -15.81
CA ARG A 179 8.00 16.43 -15.35
C ARG A 179 8.42 16.80 -13.93
N ASN A 180 8.92 15.85 -13.16
CA ASN A 180 9.23 16.04 -11.75
C ASN A 180 10.66 15.63 -11.41
N GLY A 181 11.14 16.08 -10.24
CA GLY A 181 12.46 15.78 -9.70
C GLY A 181 12.52 14.63 -8.71
N LEU A 182 11.45 13.81 -8.63
CA LEU A 182 11.38 12.72 -7.65
C LEU A 182 12.51 11.72 -7.83
N MET A 183 13.10 11.29 -6.70
CA MET A 183 14.01 10.16 -6.71
C MET A 183 13.25 8.91 -7.08
N MET A 184 13.58 8.29 -8.21
CA MET A 184 12.96 7.05 -8.69
C MET A 184 14.00 6.04 -9.12
N ASN A 185 13.82 4.79 -8.65
CA ASN A 185 14.55 3.63 -9.15
C ASN A 185 13.55 2.51 -9.46
N SER A 186 13.41 2.15 -10.71
CA SER A 186 12.37 1.24 -11.20
C SER A 186 12.92 0.20 -12.15
N GLY A 187 12.35 -0.98 -12.14
CA GLY A 187 12.84 -2.08 -12.97
C GLY A 187 14.32 -2.35 -12.70
N TYR A 188 15.06 -2.63 -13.72
CA TYR A 188 16.51 -2.89 -13.65
C TYR A 188 17.37 -1.62 -13.82
N ASP A 189 16.82 -0.42 -13.55
CA ASP A 189 17.60 0.81 -13.53
C ASP A 189 18.74 0.71 -12.52
N GLN A 190 19.94 1.18 -12.91
CA GLN A 190 21.06 1.28 -11.98
C GLN A 190 20.82 2.40 -10.95
N ILE A 191 21.29 2.16 -9.73
CA ILE A 191 21.23 3.15 -8.65
C ILE A 191 22.48 4.04 -8.77
N GLN A 192 22.27 5.34 -8.95
CA GLN A 192 23.35 6.31 -9.17
C GLN A 192 23.49 7.36 -8.05
N CYS A 193 22.61 7.33 -7.03
CA CYS A 193 22.54 8.38 -6.02
C CYS A 193 23.75 8.40 -5.06
N ASP A 194 24.46 7.27 -4.88
CA ASP A 194 25.70 7.21 -4.10
C ASP A 194 26.60 6.10 -4.64
N THR A 195 27.57 6.49 -5.45
CA THR A 195 28.51 5.57 -6.09
C THR A 195 29.52 4.93 -5.13
N ARG A 196 29.62 5.41 -3.90
CA ARG A 196 30.49 4.83 -2.85
C ARG A 196 29.78 3.83 -1.97
N ASN A 197 28.46 3.71 -2.07
CA ASN A 197 27.70 2.75 -1.28
C ASN A 197 27.91 1.33 -1.81
N ALA A 198 28.52 0.48 -1.00
CA ALA A 198 28.87 -0.90 -1.37
C ALA A 198 27.62 -1.75 -1.69
N THR A 199 26.51 -1.53 -0.98
CA THR A 199 25.26 -2.25 -1.22
C THR A 199 24.67 -1.88 -2.58
N PHE A 200 24.63 -0.59 -2.93
CA PHE A 200 24.17 -0.16 -4.25
C PHE A 200 25.06 -0.70 -5.38
N ASN A 201 26.37 -0.66 -5.19
CA ASN A 201 27.31 -1.21 -6.16
C ASN A 201 27.11 -2.73 -6.34
N MET A 202 26.87 -3.46 -5.24
CA MET A 202 26.58 -4.88 -5.32
C MET A 202 25.26 -5.14 -6.06
N ILE A 203 24.18 -4.41 -5.76
CA ILE A 203 22.91 -4.55 -6.46
C ILE A 203 23.07 -4.27 -7.96
N ASN A 204 23.74 -3.18 -8.33
CA ASN A 204 24.03 -2.85 -9.73
C ASN A 204 24.80 -3.97 -10.42
N SER A 205 25.83 -4.51 -9.77
CA SER A 205 26.61 -5.61 -10.29
C SER A 205 25.80 -6.90 -10.50
N VAL A 206 24.95 -7.25 -9.54
CA VAL A 206 24.02 -8.41 -9.64
C VAL A 206 23.07 -8.22 -10.81
N GLN A 207 22.45 -7.05 -10.91
CA GLN A 207 21.53 -6.72 -12.02
C GLN A 207 22.21 -6.81 -13.40
N GLU A 208 23.46 -6.37 -13.49
CA GLU A 208 24.19 -6.35 -14.74
C GLU A 208 24.76 -7.72 -15.14
N LYS A 209 25.38 -8.43 -14.19
CA LYS A 209 26.22 -9.60 -14.47
C LYS A 209 25.52 -10.94 -14.23
N SER A 210 24.51 -10.98 -13.33
CA SER A 210 23.89 -12.25 -12.92
C SER A 210 22.49 -12.45 -13.49
N ILE A 211 21.83 -11.38 -13.98
CA ILE A 211 20.50 -11.46 -14.55
C ILE A 211 20.56 -11.33 -16.06
N VAL A 212 20.50 -12.47 -16.72
CA VAL A 212 20.62 -12.55 -18.20
C VAL A 212 19.32 -12.09 -18.87
N ASN A 213 18.19 -12.60 -18.42
CA ASN A 213 16.86 -12.29 -18.97
C ASN A 213 16.14 -11.25 -18.11
N LYS A 214 16.30 -9.98 -18.45
CA LYS A 214 15.59 -8.89 -17.79
C LYS A 214 14.20 -8.74 -18.39
N THR A 215 13.18 -8.97 -17.58
CA THR A 215 11.78 -8.68 -17.92
C THR A 215 11.44 -7.23 -17.55
N ALA A 216 10.18 -6.81 -17.76
CA ALA A 216 9.69 -5.49 -17.33
C ALA A 216 9.67 -5.35 -15.80
N THR A 217 9.61 -6.48 -15.08
CA THR A 217 9.57 -6.53 -13.62
C THR A 217 10.89 -7.04 -13.06
N ARG A 218 11.54 -6.22 -12.23
CA ARG A 218 12.71 -6.61 -11.44
C ARG A 218 12.30 -7.50 -10.28
N TYR A 219 13.18 -8.39 -9.85
CA TYR A 219 12.96 -9.15 -8.60
C TYR A 219 12.67 -8.23 -7.40
N ASP A 220 11.56 -8.47 -6.71
CA ASP A 220 11.12 -7.67 -5.56
C ASP A 220 12.17 -7.56 -4.44
N MET A 221 13.00 -8.60 -4.27
CA MET A 221 14.08 -8.58 -3.30
C MET A 221 15.12 -7.50 -3.61
N LEU A 222 15.41 -7.25 -4.89
CA LEU A 222 16.33 -6.17 -5.29
C LEU A 222 15.67 -4.80 -5.04
N THR A 223 14.38 -4.67 -5.35
CA THR A 223 13.60 -3.45 -5.06
C THR A 223 13.58 -3.16 -3.56
N TYR A 224 13.27 -4.18 -2.74
CA TYR A 224 13.27 -4.06 -1.29
C TYR A 224 14.64 -3.67 -0.74
N THR A 225 15.70 -4.35 -1.17
CA THR A 225 17.07 -4.08 -0.68
C THR A 225 17.52 -2.68 -1.06
N THR A 226 17.20 -2.24 -2.27
CA THR A 226 17.46 -0.87 -2.73
C THR A 226 16.74 0.16 -1.88
N ALA A 227 15.43 0.00 -1.70
CA ALA A 227 14.61 0.90 -0.90
C ALA A 227 15.11 0.96 0.55
N LYS A 228 15.37 -0.19 1.17
CA LYS A 228 15.86 -0.30 2.54
C LYS A 228 17.18 0.44 2.74
N GLU A 229 18.14 0.24 1.83
CA GLU A 229 19.44 0.90 1.93
C GLU A 229 19.31 2.42 1.70
N TYR A 230 18.45 2.84 0.75
CA TYR A 230 18.19 4.27 0.52
C TYR A 230 17.54 4.92 1.74
N ILE A 231 16.51 4.32 2.32
CA ILE A 231 15.82 4.83 3.52
C ILE A 231 16.80 5.01 4.67
N LYS A 232 17.68 4.04 4.89
CA LYS A 232 18.69 4.10 5.95
C LYS A 232 19.62 5.29 5.81
N ASN A 233 20.06 5.58 4.59
CA ASN A 233 21.09 6.60 4.32
C ASN A 233 20.51 8.00 4.10
N HIS A 234 19.32 8.13 3.48
CA HIS A 234 18.75 9.41 3.04
C HIS A 234 17.53 9.86 3.86
N LYS A 235 16.89 8.95 4.62
CA LYS A 235 15.75 9.23 5.51
C LYS A 235 14.64 10.06 4.84
N PRO A 236 14.11 9.61 3.70
CA PRO A 236 13.01 10.30 3.04
C PRO A 236 11.76 10.36 3.93
N ARG A 237 10.92 11.39 3.74
CA ARG A 237 9.65 11.56 4.46
C ARG A 237 8.53 10.70 3.86
N ILE A 238 8.55 10.54 2.55
CA ILE A 238 7.56 9.74 1.82
C ILE A 238 8.29 8.71 0.97
N VAL A 239 7.90 7.46 1.10
CA VAL A 239 8.47 6.35 0.34
C VAL A 239 7.35 5.57 -0.34
N VAL A 240 7.50 5.35 -1.62
CA VAL A 240 6.65 4.43 -2.38
C VAL A 240 7.48 3.20 -2.75
N ILE A 241 6.95 2.01 -2.48
CA ILE A 241 7.56 0.73 -2.88
C ILE A 241 6.51 -0.08 -3.63
N GLY A 242 6.72 -0.29 -4.92
CA GLY A 242 5.85 -1.10 -5.79
C GLY A 242 6.48 -2.47 -6.05
N PHE A 243 5.90 -3.53 -5.49
CA PHE A 243 6.27 -4.92 -5.77
C PHE A 243 5.46 -5.46 -6.95
N GLY A 244 6.05 -6.29 -7.80
CA GLY A 244 5.46 -6.74 -9.05
C GLY A 244 5.50 -8.25 -9.30
N GLU A 245 6.34 -9.03 -8.59
CA GLU A 245 6.51 -10.46 -8.90
C GLU A 245 5.23 -11.29 -8.68
N THR A 246 4.33 -10.86 -7.79
CA THR A 246 3.03 -11.57 -7.60
C THR A 246 2.16 -11.53 -8.83
N ASP A 247 2.15 -10.42 -9.58
CA ASP A 247 1.45 -10.31 -10.86
C ASP A 247 2.09 -11.17 -11.95
N ASP A 248 3.42 -11.12 -12.07
CA ASP A 248 4.16 -11.96 -13.02
C ASP A 248 3.90 -13.45 -12.78
N PHE A 249 3.90 -13.91 -11.52
CA PHE A 249 3.56 -15.30 -11.18
C PHE A 249 2.11 -15.63 -11.46
N ALA A 250 1.17 -14.70 -11.27
CA ALA A 250 -0.24 -14.90 -11.61
C ALA A 250 -0.41 -15.09 -13.14
N HIS A 251 0.27 -14.30 -13.94
CA HIS A 251 0.30 -14.45 -15.40
C HIS A 251 0.93 -15.77 -15.84
N GLN A 252 1.90 -16.31 -15.08
CA GLN A 252 2.53 -17.60 -15.31
C GLN A 252 1.69 -18.78 -14.74
N LYS A 253 0.57 -18.51 -14.07
CA LYS A 253 -0.26 -19.50 -13.35
C LYS A 253 0.51 -20.26 -12.27
N ASP A 254 1.48 -19.61 -11.62
CA ASP A 254 2.34 -20.18 -10.58
C ASP A 254 1.87 -19.83 -9.18
N THR A 255 0.88 -20.59 -8.68
CA THR A 255 0.32 -20.38 -7.33
C THR A 255 1.35 -20.65 -6.23
N ILE A 256 2.31 -21.56 -6.45
CA ILE A 256 3.36 -21.88 -5.47
C ILE A 256 4.22 -20.65 -5.22
N SER A 257 4.69 -20.02 -6.29
CA SER A 257 5.51 -18.81 -6.20
C SER A 257 4.74 -17.63 -5.60
N ILE A 258 3.45 -17.44 -5.94
CA ILE A 258 2.58 -16.42 -5.32
C ILE A 258 2.53 -16.63 -3.80
N CYS A 259 2.18 -17.82 -3.33
CA CYS A 259 2.07 -18.10 -1.89
C CYS A 259 3.42 -17.91 -1.17
N SER A 260 4.51 -18.40 -1.76
CA SER A 260 5.85 -18.23 -1.22
C SER A 260 6.25 -16.74 -1.12
N LYS A 261 5.94 -15.94 -2.14
CA LYS A 261 6.21 -14.51 -2.18
C LYS A 261 5.42 -13.77 -1.09
N LEU A 262 4.11 -14.00 -1.00
CA LEU A 262 3.25 -13.35 0.00
C LEU A 262 3.72 -13.65 1.43
N THR A 263 4.14 -14.89 1.70
CA THR A 263 4.68 -15.25 3.02
C THR A 263 5.99 -14.51 3.32
N ARG A 264 6.86 -14.32 2.32
CA ARG A 264 8.13 -13.59 2.51
C ARG A 264 7.95 -12.09 2.67
N LEU A 265 7.03 -11.49 1.92
CA LEU A 265 6.70 -10.06 2.05
C LEU A 265 6.08 -9.71 3.41
N THR A 266 5.55 -10.73 4.11
CA THR A 266 4.88 -10.55 5.40
C THR A 266 5.63 -11.24 6.56
N LYS A 267 6.92 -11.48 6.45
CA LYS A 267 7.85 -11.85 7.54
C LYS A 267 8.73 -10.67 7.91
#